data_9fd5754969fc66f4ab0d66a3f777b327
#
_entry.id   9fd5754969fc66f4ab0d66a3f777b327
#
_cell.length_a   1.000
_cell.length_b   1.000
_cell.length_c   1.000
_cell.angle_alpha   90.00
_cell.angle_beta   90.00
_cell.angle_gamma   90.00
#
_symmetry.space_group_name_H-M   'P 1'
#
loop_
_entity.id
_entity.type
_entity.pdbx_description
1 polymer ?
#
loop_
_entity_poly.entity_id
_entity_poly.type
_entity_poly.pdbx_seq_one_letter_code
_entity_poly.pdbx_strand_id
1 'polypeptide(L)'
;MKKVNLIIASLLSWAIMSVSALAVDIIVVSHGQANDPFWSVAKNGVDKGCKDMKISCKYTAPATFDMVEMAKLIDNAVSQKPKGIVITLPDAAALGKSVKAAISAGIPVISMNSGSDDYMKLGISAHVGQTEFEAGVGGGQKMKAAGGKKALCVNHEVGNVALDRRCAG
;
A
#
# COMPACT_ATOMS: atom_id res chain seq x y z
N MET A 1 64.44 12.69 43.01
CA MET A 1 63.35 11.70 43.07
C MET A 1 62.17 12.29 42.28
N LYS A 2 62.05 11.90 41.02
CA LYS A 2 60.98 12.42 40.12
C LYS A 2 59.82 11.46 40.16
N LYS A 3 58.64 11.95 40.56
CA LYS A 3 57.37 11.17 40.53
C LYS A 3 56.84 11.13 39.09
N VAL A 4 56.76 9.95 38.51
CA VAL A 4 56.13 9.69 37.25
C VAL A 4 54.65 9.53 37.48
N ASN A 5 53.81 10.46 37.03
CA ASN A 5 52.35 10.32 37.05
C ASN A 5 51.94 9.49 35.84
N LEU A 6 51.47 8.28 36.11
CA LEU A 6 50.90 7.41 35.09
C LEU A 6 49.43 7.83 34.87
N ILE A 7 49.13 8.50 33.79
CA ILE A 7 47.77 8.80 33.36
C ILE A 7 47.26 7.57 32.60
N ILE A 8 46.42 6.77 33.27
CA ILE A 8 45.65 5.69 32.63
C ILE A 8 44.46 6.34 31.91
N ALA A 9 44.60 6.52 30.60
CA ALA A 9 43.49 6.91 29.73
C ALA A 9 42.62 5.68 29.50
N SER A 10 41.53 5.54 30.26
CA SER A 10 40.49 4.55 30.03
C SER A 10 39.67 4.95 28.77
N LEU A 11 40.01 4.33 27.65
CA LEU A 11 39.20 4.37 26.43
C LEU A 11 37.92 3.58 26.69
N LEU A 12 36.87 4.28 27.09
CA LEU A 12 35.51 3.74 27.12
C LEU A 12 35.06 3.63 25.67
N SER A 13 35.28 2.46 25.05
CA SER A 13 34.71 2.10 23.76
C SER A 13 33.20 1.91 23.98
N TRP A 14 32.41 2.94 23.67
CA TRP A 14 30.98 2.79 23.50
C TRP A 14 30.74 1.95 22.25
N ALA A 15 30.57 0.66 22.44
CA ALA A 15 29.97 -0.20 21.43
C ALA A 15 28.53 0.28 21.22
N ILE A 16 28.32 1.13 20.21
CA ILE A 16 26.99 1.46 19.71
C ILE A 16 26.44 0.15 19.13
N MET A 17 25.71 -0.61 19.96
CA MET A 17 24.87 -1.67 19.47
C MET A 17 23.80 -1.01 18.62
N SER A 18 24.05 -0.91 17.32
CA SER A 18 23.02 -0.61 16.32
C SER A 18 22.00 -1.75 16.41
N VAL A 19 20.94 -1.52 17.18
CA VAL A 19 19.73 -2.37 17.09
C VAL A 19 19.23 -2.16 15.66
N SER A 20 19.60 -3.08 14.77
CA SER A 20 18.98 -3.15 13.46
C SER A 20 17.50 -3.42 13.73
N ALA A 21 16.67 -2.38 13.71
CA ALA A 21 15.25 -2.56 13.63
C ALA A 21 15.04 -3.50 12.44
N LEU A 22 14.41 -4.66 12.69
CA LEU A 22 14.09 -5.61 11.63
C LEU A 22 13.28 -4.85 10.58
N ALA A 23 13.93 -4.54 9.46
CA ALA A 23 13.27 -3.83 8.37
C ALA A 23 12.09 -4.69 7.92
N VAL A 24 10.91 -4.06 7.84
CA VAL A 24 9.71 -4.74 7.33
C VAL A 24 9.95 -5.05 5.86
N ASP A 25 9.73 -6.30 5.45
CA ASP A 25 9.98 -6.70 4.07
C ASP A 25 8.98 -6.06 3.11
N ILE A 26 7.69 -6.14 3.44
CA ILE A 26 6.62 -5.58 2.60
C ILE A 26 5.71 -4.67 3.44
N ILE A 27 5.42 -3.49 2.91
CA ILE A 27 4.41 -2.61 3.48
C ILE A 27 3.22 -2.54 2.52
N VAL A 28 2.03 -2.81 3.05
CA VAL A 28 0.77 -2.73 2.30
C VAL A 28 0.03 -1.48 2.75
N VAL A 29 -0.31 -0.61 1.81
CA VAL A 29 -1.09 0.61 2.04
C VAL A 29 -2.38 0.52 1.23
N SER A 30 -3.52 0.39 1.91
CA SER A 30 -4.83 0.38 1.25
C SER A 30 -5.61 1.65 1.55
N HIS A 31 -6.62 1.95 0.73
CA HIS A 31 -7.58 3.03 1.01
C HIS A 31 -8.70 2.58 1.94
N GLY A 32 -8.84 1.29 2.18
CA GLY A 32 -9.87 0.71 3.04
C GLY A 32 -9.30 0.14 4.33
N GLN A 33 -10.05 0.36 5.41
CA GLN A 33 -9.65 -0.03 6.76
C GLN A 33 -9.68 -1.54 6.96
N ALA A 34 -8.72 -2.07 7.74
CA ALA A 34 -8.63 -3.50 8.03
C ALA A 34 -9.81 -4.06 8.87
N ASN A 35 -10.61 -3.20 9.50
CA ASN A 35 -11.83 -3.58 10.23
C ASN A 35 -13.10 -3.60 9.38
N ASP A 36 -13.04 -3.09 8.15
CA ASP A 36 -14.11 -3.26 7.18
C ASP A 36 -14.17 -4.73 6.73
N PRO A 37 -15.37 -5.34 6.57
CA PRO A 37 -15.49 -6.76 6.21
C PRO A 37 -14.73 -7.16 4.94
N PHE A 38 -14.76 -6.32 3.90
CA PHE A 38 -14.02 -6.58 2.66
C PHE A 38 -12.51 -6.50 2.90
N TRP A 39 -12.05 -5.44 3.57
CA TRP A 39 -10.64 -5.19 3.82
C TRP A 39 -10.04 -6.12 4.87
N SER A 40 -10.85 -6.65 5.79
CA SER A 40 -10.45 -7.73 6.69
C SER A 40 -10.04 -8.99 5.92
N VAL A 41 -10.79 -9.36 4.87
CA VAL A 41 -10.43 -10.50 4.02
C VAL A 41 -9.13 -10.22 3.26
N ALA A 42 -8.97 -9.02 2.72
CA ALA A 42 -7.73 -8.61 2.04
C ALA A 42 -6.53 -8.67 3.00
N LYS A 43 -6.67 -8.12 4.21
CA LYS A 43 -5.64 -8.18 5.25
C LYS A 43 -5.28 -9.62 5.63
N ASN A 44 -6.27 -10.49 5.82
CA ASN A 44 -6.03 -11.91 6.11
C ASN A 44 -5.24 -12.59 4.97
N GLY A 45 -5.52 -12.21 3.71
CA GLY A 45 -4.75 -12.68 2.56
C GLY A 45 -3.29 -12.23 2.61
N VAL A 46 -3.05 -10.97 2.97
CA VAL A 46 -1.68 -10.42 3.17
C VAL A 46 -0.98 -11.19 4.30
N ASP A 47 -1.61 -11.32 5.45
CA ASP A 47 -1.02 -12.00 6.61
C ASP A 47 -0.67 -13.47 6.27
N LYS A 48 -1.56 -14.16 5.56
CA LYS A 48 -1.32 -15.53 5.11
C LYS A 48 -0.17 -15.60 4.11
N GLY A 49 -0.17 -14.76 3.07
CA GLY A 49 0.89 -14.73 2.05
C GLY A 49 2.26 -14.46 2.67
N CYS A 50 2.34 -13.50 3.58
CA CYS A 50 3.59 -13.17 4.26
C CYS A 50 4.08 -14.30 5.16
N LYS A 51 3.17 -14.98 5.87
CA LYS A 51 3.48 -16.15 6.66
C LYS A 51 4.02 -17.30 5.80
N ASP A 52 3.34 -17.60 4.68
CA ASP A 52 3.74 -18.67 3.76
C ASP A 52 5.12 -18.40 3.16
N MET A 53 5.41 -17.14 2.82
CA MET A 53 6.69 -16.68 2.28
C MET A 53 7.78 -16.47 3.35
N LYS A 54 7.44 -16.56 4.64
CA LYS A 54 8.33 -16.33 5.79
C LYS A 54 8.98 -14.93 5.75
N ILE A 55 8.20 -13.91 5.41
CA ILE A 55 8.59 -12.51 5.36
C ILE A 55 7.77 -11.68 6.35
N SER A 56 8.31 -10.54 6.75
CA SER A 56 7.61 -9.58 7.61
C SER A 56 6.78 -8.62 6.77
N CYS A 57 5.52 -8.42 7.16
CA CYS A 57 4.62 -7.50 6.48
C CYS A 57 3.93 -6.57 7.45
N LYS A 58 3.64 -5.36 6.97
CA LYS A 58 2.84 -4.37 7.69
C LYS A 58 1.69 -3.92 6.81
N TYR A 59 0.48 -3.99 7.33
CA TYR A 59 -0.71 -3.44 6.69
C TYR A 59 -1.09 -2.11 7.34
N THR A 60 -1.40 -1.10 6.54
CA THR A 60 -1.83 0.22 7.01
C THR A 60 -2.86 0.82 6.07
N ALA A 61 -3.74 1.64 6.61
CA ALA A 61 -4.79 2.34 5.87
C ALA A 61 -5.17 3.64 6.61
N PRO A 62 -5.74 4.64 5.91
CA PRO A 62 -6.35 5.78 6.56
C PRO A 62 -7.53 5.37 7.45
N ALA A 63 -7.89 6.22 8.40
CA ALA A 63 -9.06 5.99 9.26
C ALA A 63 -10.40 6.09 8.49
N THR A 64 -10.43 6.85 7.41
CA THR A 64 -11.54 6.98 6.47
C THR A 64 -10.98 7.03 5.06
N PHE A 65 -11.84 7.01 4.01
CA PHE A 65 -11.38 7.23 2.65
C PHE A 65 -10.80 8.65 2.51
N ASP A 66 -9.47 8.75 2.54
CA ASP A 66 -8.71 10.01 2.48
C ASP A 66 -7.42 9.82 1.70
N MET A 67 -7.36 10.41 0.50
CA MET A 67 -6.21 10.30 -0.39
C MET A 67 -5.00 11.09 0.09
N VAL A 68 -5.21 12.17 0.86
CA VAL A 68 -4.10 12.95 1.42
C VAL A 68 -3.42 12.15 2.54
N GLU A 69 -4.21 11.52 3.40
CA GLU A 69 -3.66 10.64 4.43
C GLU A 69 -3.01 9.41 3.83
N MET A 70 -3.63 8.81 2.80
CA MET A 70 -3.05 7.67 2.11
C MET A 70 -1.71 8.00 1.45
N ALA A 71 -1.56 9.17 0.81
CA ALA A 71 -0.29 9.62 0.27
C ALA A 71 0.79 9.71 1.35
N LYS A 72 0.46 10.27 2.53
CA LYS A 72 1.38 10.32 3.68
C LYS A 72 1.78 8.92 4.18
N LEU A 73 0.84 7.97 4.18
CA LEU A 73 1.13 6.58 4.55
C LEU A 73 2.09 5.92 3.55
N ILE A 74 1.95 6.20 2.25
CA ILE A 74 2.90 5.74 1.23
C ILE A 74 4.28 6.39 1.44
N ASP A 75 4.34 7.70 1.66
CA ASP A 75 5.60 8.41 1.93
C ASP A 75 6.29 7.87 3.20
N ASN A 76 5.52 7.58 4.24
CA ASN A 76 6.02 6.93 5.45
C ASN A 76 6.53 5.51 5.18
N ALA A 77 5.87 4.76 4.30
CA ALA A 77 6.35 3.44 3.88
C ALA A 77 7.69 3.55 3.14
N VAL A 78 7.82 4.50 2.22
CA VAL A 78 9.07 4.77 1.49
C VAL A 78 10.22 5.08 2.46
N SER A 79 9.97 5.88 3.49
CA SER A 79 10.99 6.26 4.49
C SER A 79 11.54 5.06 5.28
N GLN A 80 10.75 4.00 5.43
CA GLN A 80 11.13 2.75 6.11
C GLN A 80 11.97 1.82 5.23
N LYS A 81 12.14 2.14 3.94
CA LYS A 81 12.94 1.39 2.96
C LYS A 81 12.63 -0.12 2.93
N PRO A 82 11.36 -0.51 2.77
CA PRO A 82 10.98 -1.92 2.68
C PRO A 82 11.54 -2.53 1.37
N LYS A 83 11.52 -3.85 1.26
CA LYS A 83 11.88 -4.55 0.03
C LYS A 83 10.82 -4.37 -1.08
N GLY A 84 9.60 -4.00 -0.72
CA GLY A 84 8.52 -3.70 -1.66
C GLY A 84 7.33 -3.04 -0.97
N ILE A 85 6.54 -2.33 -1.77
CA ILE A 85 5.29 -1.70 -1.31
C ILE A 85 4.14 -2.23 -2.17
N VAL A 86 3.05 -2.63 -1.52
CA VAL A 86 1.79 -2.95 -2.17
C VAL A 86 0.79 -1.84 -1.86
N ILE A 87 0.15 -1.28 -2.86
CA ILE A 87 -0.83 -0.21 -2.68
C ILE A 87 -2.16 -0.54 -3.34
N THR A 88 -3.24 0.05 -2.87
CA THR A 88 -4.41 0.28 -3.72
C THR A 88 -4.25 1.61 -4.43
N LEU A 89 -4.82 1.77 -5.62
CA LEU A 89 -4.67 2.98 -6.42
C LEU A 89 -6.04 3.51 -6.89
N PRO A 90 -6.90 3.97 -5.95
CA PRO A 90 -8.23 4.47 -6.29
C PRO A 90 -8.21 5.79 -7.05
N ASP A 91 -7.17 6.60 -6.87
CA ASP A 91 -6.93 7.85 -7.58
C ASP A 91 -5.43 8.00 -7.91
N ALA A 92 -5.10 7.80 -9.19
CA ALA A 92 -3.72 7.91 -9.68
C ALA A 92 -3.20 9.35 -9.69
N ALA A 93 -4.07 10.35 -9.79
CA ALA A 93 -3.67 11.75 -9.75
C ALA A 93 -3.24 12.15 -8.33
N ALA A 94 -4.01 11.77 -7.33
CA ALA A 94 -3.72 12.07 -5.93
C ALA A 94 -2.47 11.33 -5.41
N LEU A 95 -2.30 10.06 -5.77
CA LEU A 95 -1.26 9.19 -5.20
C LEU A 95 0.00 9.09 -6.06
N GLY A 96 -0.06 9.53 -7.31
CA GLY A 96 1.01 9.33 -8.29
C GLY A 96 2.36 9.91 -7.90
N LYS A 97 2.39 11.01 -7.16
CA LYS A 97 3.64 11.61 -6.67
C LYS A 97 4.35 10.69 -5.66
N SER A 98 3.62 10.18 -4.68
CA SER A 98 4.16 9.28 -3.64
C SER A 98 4.59 7.93 -4.24
N VAL A 99 3.82 7.41 -5.21
CA VAL A 99 4.16 6.18 -5.94
C VAL A 99 5.46 6.35 -6.72
N LYS A 100 5.60 7.44 -7.47
CA LYS A 100 6.84 7.75 -8.20
C LYS A 100 8.03 7.94 -7.27
N ALA A 101 7.83 8.52 -6.08
CA ALA A 101 8.88 8.64 -5.08
C ALA A 101 9.36 7.27 -4.59
N ALA A 102 8.45 6.31 -4.35
CA ALA A 102 8.81 4.94 -4.00
C ALA A 102 9.67 4.28 -5.08
N ILE A 103 9.22 4.35 -6.33
CA ILE A 103 9.93 3.77 -7.48
C ILE A 103 11.30 4.43 -7.68
N SER A 104 11.38 5.77 -7.56
CA SER A 104 12.64 6.51 -7.66
C SER A 104 13.62 6.17 -6.53
N ALA A 105 13.12 5.74 -5.38
CA ALA A 105 13.92 5.22 -4.27
C ALA A 105 14.39 3.77 -4.48
N GLY A 106 14.07 3.16 -5.63
CA GLY A 106 14.42 1.78 -5.96
C GLY A 106 13.52 0.74 -5.29
N ILE A 107 12.37 1.15 -4.73
CA ILE A 107 11.44 0.25 -4.07
C ILE A 107 10.40 -0.22 -5.10
N PRO A 108 10.31 -1.53 -5.41
CA PRO A 108 9.28 -2.03 -6.30
C PRO A 108 7.89 -1.84 -5.70
N VAL A 109 6.95 -1.40 -6.56
CA VAL A 109 5.56 -1.17 -6.18
C VAL A 109 4.67 -2.11 -6.98
N ILE A 110 3.70 -2.70 -6.29
CA ILE A 110 2.60 -3.49 -6.89
C ILE A 110 1.29 -2.81 -6.49
N SER A 111 0.35 -2.70 -7.43
CA SER A 111 -1.01 -2.28 -7.09
C SER A 111 -1.94 -3.48 -6.88
N MET A 112 -2.88 -3.34 -5.95
CA MET A 112 -3.91 -4.35 -5.70
C MET A 112 -5.29 -3.70 -5.66
N ASN A 113 -6.34 -4.46 -5.94
CA ASN A 113 -7.75 -4.07 -5.95
C ASN A 113 -8.07 -3.01 -7.01
N SER A 114 -7.60 -1.78 -6.85
CA SER A 114 -7.83 -0.64 -7.76
C SER A 114 -6.55 -0.20 -8.45
N GLY A 115 -6.67 0.43 -9.62
CA GLY A 115 -5.54 1.00 -10.37
C GLY A 115 -5.17 0.26 -11.65
N SER A 116 -6.01 -0.65 -12.15
CA SER A 116 -5.79 -1.42 -13.38
C SER A 116 -5.41 -0.58 -14.61
N ASP A 117 -5.96 0.63 -14.73
CA ASP A 117 -5.80 1.46 -15.92
C ASP A 117 -4.57 2.38 -15.86
N ASP A 118 -3.99 2.56 -14.69
CA ASP A 118 -2.98 3.57 -14.44
C ASP A 118 -1.66 3.03 -13.89
N TYR A 119 -1.61 1.77 -13.44
CA TYR A 119 -0.42 1.21 -12.81
C TYR A 119 0.81 1.26 -13.71
N MET A 120 0.69 0.90 -14.99
CA MET A 120 1.81 0.93 -15.93
C MET A 120 2.31 2.35 -16.20
N LYS A 121 1.39 3.33 -16.30
CA LYS A 121 1.73 4.74 -16.53
C LYS A 121 2.54 5.36 -15.39
N LEU A 122 2.38 4.81 -14.18
CA LEU A 122 3.12 5.23 -13.00
C LEU A 122 4.41 4.44 -12.78
N GLY A 123 4.69 3.40 -13.58
CA GLY A 123 5.86 2.54 -13.43
C GLY A 123 5.68 1.45 -12.37
N ILE A 124 4.45 1.18 -11.94
CA ILE A 124 4.12 0.08 -11.03
C ILE A 124 4.35 -1.25 -11.75
N SER A 125 5.00 -2.20 -11.09
CA SER A 125 5.50 -3.43 -11.72
C SER A 125 4.41 -4.42 -12.11
N ALA A 126 3.31 -4.48 -11.35
CA ALA A 126 2.18 -5.38 -11.59
C ALA A 126 0.90 -4.87 -10.91
N HIS A 127 -0.24 -5.36 -11.40
CA HIS A 127 -1.55 -5.15 -10.76
C HIS A 127 -2.20 -6.48 -10.44
N VAL A 128 -2.76 -6.60 -9.23
CA VAL A 128 -3.55 -7.75 -8.78
C VAL A 128 -4.93 -7.26 -8.42
N GLY A 129 -5.88 -7.40 -9.33
CA GLY A 129 -7.24 -6.87 -9.15
C GLY A 129 -8.10 -7.12 -10.37
N GLN A 130 -9.16 -6.36 -10.46
CA GLN A 130 -10.08 -6.37 -11.59
C GLN A 130 -9.94 -5.07 -12.39
N THR A 131 -10.43 -5.09 -13.64
CA THR A 131 -10.61 -3.90 -14.46
C THR A 131 -11.99 -3.34 -14.14
N GLU A 132 -12.05 -2.12 -13.63
CA GLU A 132 -13.28 -1.59 -13.03
C GLU A 132 -14.41 -1.41 -14.04
N PHE A 133 -14.09 -0.91 -15.22
CA PHE A 133 -15.10 -0.71 -16.28
C PHE A 133 -15.71 -2.07 -16.72
N GLU A 134 -14.88 -3.07 -17.00
CA GLU A 134 -15.36 -4.41 -17.39
C GLU A 134 -16.13 -5.09 -16.28
N ALA A 135 -15.78 -4.84 -15.02
CA ALA A 135 -16.53 -5.33 -13.88
C ALA A 135 -17.95 -4.71 -13.86
N GLY A 136 -18.07 -3.42 -14.19
CA GLY A 136 -19.35 -2.74 -14.37
C GLY A 136 -20.18 -3.34 -15.51
N VAL A 137 -19.59 -3.49 -16.70
CA VAL A 137 -20.22 -4.14 -17.86
C VAL A 137 -20.72 -5.54 -17.48
N GLY A 138 -19.89 -6.36 -16.85
CA GLY A 138 -20.26 -7.70 -16.42
C GLY A 138 -21.41 -7.71 -15.40
N GLY A 139 -21.42 -6.75 -14.47
CA GLY A 139 -22.53 -6.53 -13.52
C GLY A 139 -23.84 -6.16 -14.23
N GLY A 140 -23.77 -5.21 -15.16
CA GLY A 140 -24.94 -4.79 -15.98
C GLY A 140 -25.50 -5.93 -16.82
N GLN A 141 -24.65 -6.73 -17.44
CA GLN A 141 -25.06 -7.91 -18.20
C GLN A 141 -25.77 -8.94 -17.33
N LYS A 142 -25.27 -9.22 -16.12
CA LYS A 142 -25.93 -10.12 -15.17
C LYS A 142 -27.28 -9.60 -14.69
N MET A 143 -27.40 -8.30 -14.40
CA MET A 143 -28.66 -7.67 -14.05
C MET A 143 -29.67 -7.73 -15.18
N LYS A 144 -29.25 -7.48 -16.42
CA LYS A 144 -30.08 -7.60 -17.61
C LYS A 144 -30.59 -9.05 -17.80
N ALA A 145 -29.71 -10.03 -17.69
CA ALA A 145 -30.03 -11.45 -17.79
C ALA A 145 -31.02 -11.89 -16.71
N ALA A 146 -30.94 -11.31 -15.51
CA ALA A 146 -31.91 -11.53 -14.42
C ALA A 146 -33.24 -10.79 -14.60
N GLY A 147 -33.46 -10.10 -15.74
CA GLY A 147 -34.70 -9.38 -16.03
C GLY A 147 -34.74 -7.94 -15.47
N GLY A 148 -33.67 -7.43 -14.95
CA GLY A 148 -33.56 -6.06 -14.46
C GLY A 148 -33.86 -5.02 -15.56
N LYS A 149 -34.72 -4.05 -15.24
CA LYS A 149 -35.11 -2.96 -16.16
C LYS A 149 -34.53 -1.61 -15.75
N LYS A 150 -34.14 -1.48 -14.51
CA LYS A 150 -33.51 -0.28 -13.94
C LYS A 150 -32.39 -0.73 -13.01
N ALA A 151 -31.29 -0.02 -13.05
CA ALA A 151 -30.14 -0.25 -12.17
C ALA A 151 -29.84 1.02 -11.38
N LEU A 152 -29.36 0.85 -10.16
CA LEU A 152 -28.79 1.90 -9.34
C LEU A 152 -27.35 1.54 -9.03
N CYS A 153 -26.42 2.45 -9.35
CA CYS A 153 -25.04 2.30 -8.94
C CYS A 153 -24.81 3.07 -7.64
N VAL A 154 -24.32 2.38 -6.61
CA VAL A 154 -23.99 2.97 -5.33
C VAL A 154 -22.48 3.22 -5.30
N ASN A 155 -22.08 4.50 -5.32
CA ASN A 155 -20.71 4.90 -5.04
C ASN A 155 -20.61 5.31 -3.57
N HIS A 156 -19.96 4.50 -2.75
CA HIS A 156 -19.85 4.70 -1.31
C HIS A 156 -18.58 5.47 -0.88
N GLU A 157 -17.70 5.78 -1.84
CA GLU A 157 -16.45 6.52 -1.62
C GLU A 157 -16.35 7.66 -2.62
N VAL A 158 -16.83 8.84 -2.23
CA VAL A 158 -16.80 10.03 -3.10
C VAL A 158 -15.35 10.37 -3.46
N GLY A 159 -15.08 10.51 -4.77
CA GLY A 159 -13.74 10.75 -5.30
C GLY A 159 -12.93 9.50 -5.59
N ASN A 160 -13.50 8.30 -5.40
CA ASN A 160 -12.88 7.07 -5.87
C ASN A 160 -13.15 6.86 -7.36
N VAL A 161 -12.17 7.20 -8.20
CA VAL A 161 -12.25 7.10 -9.66
C VAL A 161 -12.50 5.66 -10.13
N ALA A 162 -12.02 4.66 -9.39
CA ALA A 162 -12.25 3.25 -9.71
C ALA A 162 -13.74 2.89 -9.60
N LEU A 163 -14.44 3.39 -8.57
CA LEU A 163 -15.88 3.19 -8.41
C LEU A 163 -16.69 3.93 -9.47
N ASP A 164 -16.28 5.15 -9.84
CA ASP A 164 -16.92 5.91 -10.92
C ASP A 164 -16.83 5.13 -12.25
N ARG A 165 -15.68 4.54 -12.56
CA ARG A 165 -15.49 3.68 -13.74
C ARG A 165 -16.36 2.43 -13.71
N ARG A 166 -16.51 1.80 -12.56
CA ARG A 166 -17.40 0.65 -12.39
C ARG A 166 -18.86 1.02 -12.63
N CYS A 167 -19.28 2.19 -12.17
CA CYS A 167 -20.62 2.72 -12.46
C CYS A 167 -20.81 3.06 -13.94
N ALA A 168 -19.78 3.54 -14.62
CA ALA A 168 -19.82 3.87 -16.05
C ALA A 168 -19.94 2.62 -16.94
N GLY A 169 -19.34 1.50 -16.59
CA GLY A 169 -19.46 0.21 -17.26
C GLY A 169 -20.82 -0.43 -17.05
#